data_e7487d6c67b2553e0494b969836a2402
#
_entry.id   e7487d6c67b2553e0494b969836a2402
#
_cell.length_a   1.000
_cell.length_b   1.000
_cell.length_c   1.000
_cell.angle_alpha   90.00
_cell.angle_beta   90.00
_cell.angle_gamma   90.00
#
_symmetry.space_group_name_H-M   'P 1'
#
loop_
_entity.id
_entity.type
_entity.pdbx_description
1 polymer ?
#
loop_
_entity_poly.entity_id
_entity_poly.type
_entity_poly.pdbx_seq_one_letter_code
_entity_poly.pdbx_strand_id
1 'polypeptide(L)'
;MGIFIGLTFIGLAMGLAHIADRQADAVWRYLGSFVLAALWLIIALCGMMLAVVPLVDLPDNIAAGANLGGDPGSNQALFESLLSSFPKIGAWTFWVAIVAILLLLPWPRRLLARLIPIDPERLVHTIALHGALVLVLFSAFTAFLVQSMLSVLEAGDDGGLQTLIEDGTTVGGLWAQQLGFVALAFLGVGLFFARTPVEAMRRLGWTRAFSWRWYLGAVASGVGMALLVQVVWNRLLPDSQAGIEQLSEMMFGPIVKTGLVGALTIGLAAGLGEETLFRGAMQPRFGIVFTSMLFAVIHTQYGVSLALVQILAIALIFGLVRQRANTLTAMAAHATYNLIFALAAVIGSQTPLWHGGPVVPIPEDWKATPTAVVSPVDGIPPAMTPTAAP
;
A
#
# COMPACT_ATOMS: atom_id res chain seq x y z
N MET A 1 3.59 -15.12 5.64
CA MET A 1 2.74 -15.71 6.70
C MET A 1 1.85 -14.67 7.40
N GLY A 2 2.35 -13.53 7.84
CA GLY A 2 1.55 -12.50 8.56
C GLY A 2 0.34 -11.96 7.80
N ILE A 3 0.47 -11.68 6.49
CA ILE A 3 -0.63 -11.19 5.65
C ILE A 3 -1.81 -12.18 5.63
N PHE A 4 -1.52 -13.48 5.48
CA PHE A 4 -2.57 -14.51 5.46
C PHE A 4 -3.31 -14.60 6.79
N ILE A 5 -2.61 -14.47 7.91
CA ILE A 5 -3.21 -14.44 9.24
C ILE A 5 -4.15 -13.22 9.33
N GLY A 6 -3.68 -12.02 8.96
CA GLY A 6 -4.49 -10.81 8.97
C GLY A 6 -5.73 -10.89 8.07
N LEU A 7 -5.58 -11.37 6.84
CA LEU A 7 -6.68 -11.57 5.89
C LEU A 7 -7.69 -12.60 6.41
N THR A 8 -7.22 -13.67 7.07
CA THR A 8 -8.09 -14.68 7.69
C THR A 8 -8.92 -14.08 8.82
N PHE A 9 -8.29 -13.29 9.70
CA PHE A 9 -9.03 -12.61 10.79
C PHE A 9 -10.07 -11.63 10.26
N ILE A 10 -9.74 -10.82 9.25
CA ILE A 10 -10.71 -9.91 8.62
C ILE A 10 -11.85 -10.70 7.97
N GLY A 11 -11.54 -11.79 7.26
CA GLY A 11 -12.53 -12.65 6.63
C GLY A 11 -13.48 -13.29 7.64
N LEU A 12 -12.96 -13.82 8.75
CA LEU A 12 -13.76 -14.37 9.83
C LEU A 12 -14.64 -13.30 10.50
N ALA A 13 -14.08 -12.12 10.78
CA ALA A 13 -14.83 -11.00 11.34
C ALA A 13 -15.97 -10.57 10.41
N MET A 14 -15.74 -10.53 9.08
CA MET A 14 -16.79 -10.27 8.10
C MET A 14 -17.85 -11.35 8.08
N GLY A 15 -17.46 -12.63 8.19
CA GLY A 15 -18.39 -13.75 8.28
C GLY A 15 -19.31 -13.65 9.51
N LEU A 16 -18.73 -13.41 10.67
CA LEU A 16 -19.48 -13.20 11.92
C LEU A 16 -20.40 -11.98 11.84
N ALA A 17 -19.95 -10.88 11.22
CA ALA A 17 -20.79 -9.71 11.00
C ALA A 17 -22.02 -10.01 10.12
N HIS A 18 -21.86 -10.84 9.08
CA HIS A 18 -22.99 -11.27 8.26
C HIS A 18 -24.02 -12.09 9.05
N ILE A 19 -23.56 -12.94 9.97
CA ILE A 19 -24.45 -13.71 10.86
C ILE A 19 -25.17 -12.75 11.81
N ALA A 20 -24.46 -11.85 12.46
CA ALA A 20 -25.01 -10.87 13.39
C ALA A 20 -26.05 -9.94 12.72
N ASP A 21 -25.77 -9.47 11.51
CA ASP A 21 -26.72 -8.63 10.75
C ASP A 21 -27.98 -9.40 10.31
N ARG A 22 -27.88 -10.73 10.12
CA ARG A 22 -29.05 -11.57 9.79
C ARG A 22 -29.96 -11.81 11.01
N GLN A 23 -29.38 -12.07 12.17
CA GLN A 23 -30.10 -12.34 13.38
C GLN A 23 -30.75 -11.10 14.01
N ALA A 24 -30.35 -9.89 13.51
CA ALA A 24 -30.75 -8.59 14.05
C ALA A 24 -30.54 -8.46 15.58
N ASP A 25 -29.62 -9.26 16.12
CA ASP A 25 -29.34 -9.35 17.55
C ASP A 25 -28.41 -8.21 17.98
N ALA A 26 -28.86 -7.39 18.91
CA ALA A 26 -28.09 -6.28 19.46
C ALA A 26 -26.82 -6.76 20.19
N VAL A 27 -26.85 -7.92 20.84
CA VAL A 27 -25.72 -8.46 21.61
C VAL A 27 -24.51 -8.69 20.71
N TRP A 28 -24.71 -9.33 19.57
CA TRP A 28 -23.60 -9.55 18.60
C TRP A 28 -23.03 -8.26 18.04
N ARG A 29 -23.86 -7.24 17.82
CA ARG A 29 -23.40 -5.92 17.37
C ARG A 29 -22.55 -5.21 18.43
N TYR A 30 -22.99 -5.24 19.69
CA TYR A 30 -22.23 -4.67 20.81
C TYR A 30 -20.91 -5.41 21.03
N LEU A 31 -20.94 -6.74 21.03
CA LEU A 31 -19.75 -7.57 21.19
C LEU A 31 -18.73 -7.32 20.05
N GLY A 32 -19.19 -7.30 18.79
CA GLY A 32 -18.33 -7.00 17.64
C GLY A 32 -17.72 -5.60 17.71
N SER A 33 -18.51 -4.59 18.10
CA SER A 33 -18.00 -3.23 18.28
C SER A 33 -17.00 -3.13 19.43
N PHE A 34 -17.23 -3.85 20.53
CA PHE A 34 -16.33 -3.92 21.68
C PHE A 34 -14.98 -4.54 21.30
N VAL A 35 -15.01 -5.69 20.60
CA VAL A 35 -13.79 -6.37 20.12
C VAL A 35 -12.99 -5.46 19.18
N LEU A 36 -13.66 -4.78 18.24
CA LEU A 36 -13.02 -3.82 17.36
C LEU A 36 -12.43 -2.64 18.15
N ALA A 37 -13.14 -2.10 19.14
CA ALA A 37 -12.63 -1.00 19.98
C ALA A 37 -11.38 -1.43 20.73
N ALA A 38 -11.38 -2.60 21.35
CA ALA A 38 -10.22 -3.15 22.06
C ALA A 38 -9.02 -3.34 21.13
N LEU A 39 -9.25 -3.91 19.93
CA LEU A 39 -8.20 -4.10 18.94
C LEU A 39 -7.58 -2.75 18.49
N TRP A 40 -8.41 -1.76 18.16
CA TRP A 40 -7.93 -0.45 17.72
C TRP A 40 -7.28 0.35 18.86
N LEU A 41 -7.69 0.15 20.10
CA LEU A 41 -7.02 0.71 21.26
C LEU A 41 -5.61 0.13 21.43
N ILE A 42 -5.45 -1.18 21.27
CA ILE A 42 -4.12 -1.82 21.27
C ILE A 42 -3.26 -1.26 20.14
N ILE A 43 -3.80 -1.14 18.93
CA ILE A 43 -3.09 -0.56 17.78
C ILE A 43 -2.69 0.89 18.05
N ALA A 44 -3.57 1.69 18.67
CA ALA A 44 -3.25 3.07 19.05
C ALA A 44 -2.11 3.15 20.07
N LEU A 45 -2.13 2.29 21.09
CA LEU A 45 -1.06 2.21 22.09
C LEU A 45 0.26 1.77 21.46
N CYS A 46 0.24 0.77 20.58
CA CYS A 46 1.43 0.35 19.81
C CYS A 46 1.96 1.50 18.95
N GLY A 47 1.09 2.24 18.27
CA GLY A 47 1.47 3.41 17.48
C GLY A 47 2.13 4.51 18.33
N MET A 48 1.55 4.78 19.50
CA MET A 48 2.12 5.74 20.46
C MET A 48 3.49 5.27 20.97
N MET A 49 3.64 3.99 21.30
CA MET A 49 4.93 3.43 21.70
C MET A 49 5.98 3.56 20.61
N LEU A 50 5.65 3.20 19.36
CA LEU A 50 6.56 3.36 18.23
C LEU A 50 6.98 4.82 18.00
N ALA A 51 6.07 5.77 18.23
CA ALA A 51 6.38 7.19 18.09
C ALA A 51 7.39 7.69 19.14
N VAL A 52 7.49 7.01 20.29
CA VAL A 52 8.34 7.39 21.43
C VAL A 52 9.66 6.61 21.47
N VAL A 53 9.76 5.46 20.80
CA VAL A 53 10.98 4.61 20.82
C VAL A 53 12.27 5.37 20.53
N PRO A 54 12.35 6.30 19.55
CA PRO A 54 13.57 7.04 19.28
C PRO A 54 13.97 8.04 20.38
N LEU A 55 13.10 8.30 21.35
CA LEU A 55 13.38 9.17 22.50
C LEU A 55 14.02 8.38 23.66
N VAL A 56 14.13 7.06 23.52
CA VAL A 56 14.75 6.17 24.50
C VAL A 56 16.11 5.76 23.98
N ASP A 57 17.17 6.02 24.77
CA ASP A 57 18.52 5.52 24.46
C ASP A 57 18.47 3.98 24.43
N LEU A 58 18.47 3.41 23.23
CA LEU A 58 18.53 1.97 23.08
C LEU A 58 19.96 1.48 23.32
N PRO A 59 20.16 0.43 24.11
CA PRO A 59 21.48 -0.17 24.31
C PRO A 59 22.10 -0.59 22.98
N ASP A 60 23.39 -0.31 22.77
CA ASP A 60 24.15 -0.60 21.54
C ASP A 60 24.04 -2.07 21.09
N ASN A 61 23.84 -3.00 22.03
CA ASN A 61 23.68 -4.42 21.75
C ASN A 61 22.34 -4.77 21.05
N ILE A 62 21.32 -3.89 21.10
CA ILE A 62 20.08 -4.11 20.36
C ILE A 62 20.30 -3.77 18.88
N ALA A 63 21.00 -2.67 18.58
CA ALA A 63 21.38 -2.30 17.23
C ALA A 63 22.31 -3.36 16.59
N ALA A 64 23.29 -3.85 17.34
CA ALA A 64 24.21 -4.89 16.89
C ALA A 64 23.59 -6.30 16.78
N GLY A 65 22.46 -6.55 17.45
CA GLY A 65 21.80 -7.85 17.49
C GLY A 65 20.73 -8.08 16.41
N ALA A 66 20.40 -7.07 15.61
CA ALA A 66 19.45 -7.21 14.50
C ALA A 66 20.09 -7.97 13.33
N ASN A 67 20.22 -9.28 13.46
CA ASN A 67 20.72 -10.14 12.38
C ASN A 67 19.60 -10.43 11.39
N LEU A 68 19.48 -9.57 10.35
CA LEU A 68 18.48 -9.69 9.29
C LEU A 68 18.94 -10.59 8.13
N GLY A 69 20.15 -11.23 8.25
CA GLY A 69 20.79 -11.96 7.16
C GLY A 69 21.49 -10.99 6.19
N GLY A 70 22.79 -11.16 5.98
CA GLY A 70 23.59 -10.26 5.14
C GLY A 70 24.79 -9.68 5.88
N ASP A 71 25.41 -8.66 5.29
CA ASP A 71 26.57 -8.00 5.91
C ASP A 71 26.15 -7.20 7.17
N PRO A 72 26.92 -7.28 8.29
CA PRO A 72 26.59 -6.55 9.52
C PRO A 72 26.45 -5.03 9.34
N GLY A 73 27.18 -4.41 8.41
CA GLY A 73 27.11 -2.98 8.13
C GLY A 73 25.78 -2.57 7.49
N SER A 74 25.31 -3.31 6.50
CA SER A 74 24.01 -3.08 5.84
C SER A 74 22.84 -3.30 6.77
N ASN A 75 22.95 -4.29 7.65
CA ASN A 75 21.93 -4.55 8.67
C ASN A 75 21.81 -3.37 9.66
N GLN A 76 22.93 -2.78 10.06
CA GLN A 76 22.93 -1.63 10.95
C GLN A 76 22.33 -0.40 10.26
N ALA A 77 22.74 -0.09 9.02
CA ALA A 77 22.22 1.04 8.26
C ALA A 77 20.70 0.94 8.02
N LEU A 78 20.22 -0.26 7.67
CA LEU A 78 18.78 -0.52 7.53
C LEU A 78 18.04 -0.35 8.86
N PHE A 79 18.60 -0.86 9.95
CA PHE A 79 18.02 -0.73 11.28
C PHE A 79 17.92 0.73 11.72
N GLU A 80 18.97 1.53 11.53
CA GLU A 80 18.98 2.96 11.85
C GLU A 80 17.97 3.73 10.98
N SER A 81 17.86 3.42 9.69
CA SER A 81 16.87 3.99 8.79
C SER A 81 15.43 3.64 9.21
N LEU A 82 15.18 2.39 9.60
CA LEU A 82 13.89 1.97 10.14
C LEU A 82 13.56 2.68 11.45
N LEU A 83 14.51 2.79 12.38
CA LEU A 83 14.34 3.52 13.65
C LEU A 83 13.96 4.97 13.40
N SER A 84 14.62 5.63 12.45
CA SER A 84 14.30 7.02 12.08
C SER A 84 12.88 7.19 11.53
N SER A 85 12.31 6.12 10.98
CA SER A 85 10.96 6.08 10.44
C SER A 85 9.88 5.78 11.48
N PHE A 86 10.24 5.21 12.63
CA PHE A 86 9.30 4.81 13.69
C PHE A 86 8.39 5.92 14.20
N PRO A 87 8.85 7.18 14.42
CA PRO A 87 7.96 8.26 14.82
C PRO A 87 6.85 8.52 13.81
N LYS A 88 7.17 8.48 12.51
CA LYS A 88 6.20 8.69 11.44
C LYS A 88 5.21 7.52 11.37
N ILE A 89 5.71 6.29 11.39
CA ILE A 89 4.90 5.05 11.42
C ILE A 89 3.99 5.05 12.65
N GLY A 90 4.54 5.38 13.81
CA GLY A 90 3.81 5.45 15.07
C GLY A 90 2.70 6.49 15.03
N ALA A 91 3.00 7.70 14.59
CA ALA A 91 2.00 8.77 14.44
C ALA A 91 0.88 8.38 13.45
N TRP A 92 1.21 7.83 12.28
CA TRP A 92 0.22 7.33 11.34
C TRP A 92 -0.67 6.26 11.95
N THR A 93 -0.06 5.25 12.59
CA THR A 93 -0.77 4.15 13.25
C THR A 93 -1.72 4.67 14.31
N PHE A 94 -1.26 5.59 15.14
CA PHE A 94 -2.06 6.22 16.19
C PHE A 94 -3.28 6.95 15.60
N TRP A 95 -3.08 7.85 14.62
CA TRP A 95 -4.17 8.63 14.05
C TRP A 95 -5.19 7.78 13.28
N VAL A 96 -4.73 6.77 12.53
CA VAL A 96 -5.64 5.85 11.86
C VAL A 96 -6.47 5.05 12.89
N ALA A 97 -5.86 4.63 13.99
CA ALA A 97 -6.57 3.95 15.06
C ALA A 97 -7.61 4.86 15.73
N ILE A 98 -7.30 6.14 15.95
CA ILE A 98 -8.27 7.12 16.45
C ILE A 98 -9.45 7.27 15.49
N VAL A 99 -9.19 7.40 14.18
CA VAL A 99 -10.26 7.44 13.16
C VAL A 99 -11.11 6.17 13.20
N ALA A 100 -10.47 5.01 13.34
CA ALA A 100 -11.18 3.74 13.45
C ALA A 100 -12.09 3.67 14.69
N ILE A 101 -11.59 4.10 15.85
CA ILE A 101 -12.40 4.17 17.08
C ILE A 101 -13.57 5.14 16.90
N LEU A 102 -13.35 6.30 16.29
CA LEU A 102 -14.44 7.25 16.00
C LEU A 102 -15.50 6.66 15.06
N LEU A 103 -15.09 5.83 14.08
CA LEU A 103 -16.04 5.14 13.20
C LEU A 103 -16.86 4.04 13.88
N LEU A 104 -16.56 3.67 15.12
CA LEU A 104 -17.46 2.82 15.94
C LEU A 104 -18.69 3.60 16.44
N LEU A 105 -18.58 4.93 16.53
CA LEU A 105 -19.71 5.79 16.90
C LEU A 105 -20.69 5.91 15.72
N PRO A 106 -22.01 5.97 15.98
CA PRO A 106 -23.00 6.02 14.91
C PRO A 106 -22.98 7.31 14.10
N TRP A 107 -22.64 8.45 14.73
CA TRP A 107 -22.70 9.75 14.05
C TRP A 107 -21.65 9.95 12.93
N PRO A 108 -20.37 9.51 13.06
CA PRO A 108 -19.43 9.62 11.95
C PRO A 108 -19.82 8.72 10.78
N ARG A 109 -20.32 7.49 11.08
CA ARG A 109 -20.82 6.59 10.04
C ARG A 109 -22.04 7.17 9.30
N ARG A 110 -22.96 7.82 10.01
CA ARG A 110 -24.11 8.51 9.39
C ARG A 110 -23.68 9.67 8.52
N LEU A 111 -22.64 10.41 8.94
CA LEU A 111 -22.05 11.46 8.11
C LEU A 111 -21.42 10.87 6.84
N LEU A 112 -20.62 9.81 6.99
CA LEU A 112 -19.97 9.12 5.87
C LEU A 112 -21.00 8.51 4.90
N ALA A 113 -22.14 8.00 5.41
CA ALA A 113 -23.21 7.45 4.61
C ALA A 113 -23.89 8.47 3.67
N ARG A 114 -23.66 9.78 3.87
CA ARG A 114 -24.09 10.83 2.93
C ARG A 114 -23.19 10.92 1.69
N LEU A 115 -21.96 10.41 1.79
CA LEU A 115 -20.94 10.49 0.74
C LEU A 115 -20.74 9.16 0.01
N ILE A 116 -20.89 8.05 0.71
CA ILE A 116 -20.70 6.69 0.17
C ILE A 116 -21.91 5.80 0.50
N PRO A 117 -22.25 4.83 -0.36
CA PRO A 117 -23.47 4.02 -0.22
C PRO A 117 -23.31 2.91 0.84
N ILE A 118 -23.02 3.28 2.08
CA ILE A 118 -23.01 2.39 3.25
C ILE A 118 -24.29 2.52 4.07
N ASP A 119 -24.64 1.46 4.75
CA ASP A 119 -25.65 1.48 5.80
C ASP A 119 -24.93 1.58 7.16
N PRO A 120 -25.06 2.72 7.88
CA PRO A 120 -24.33 2.96 9.13
C PRO A 120 -24.73 2.05 10.28
N GLU A 121 -25.89 1.40 10.19
CA GLU A 121 -26.40 0.52 11.24
C GLU A 121 -25.97 -0.95 11.03
N ARG A 122 -25.42 -1.31 9.88
CA ARG A 122 -24.97 -2.68 9.60
C ARG A 122 -23.54 -2.93 10.06
N LEU A 123 -23.35 -3.96 10.85
CA LEU A 123 -22.04 -4.36 11.37
C LEU A 123 -21.08 -4.74 10.25
N VAL A 124 -21.56 -5.42 9.20
CA VAL A 124 -20.73 -5.81 8.05
C VAL A 124 -20.16 -4.58 7.32
N HIS A 125 -20.90 -3.46 7.23
CA HIS A 125 -20.37 -2.24 6.64
C HIS A 125 -19.37 -1.54 7.58
N THR A 126 -19.58 -1.60 8.87
CA THR A 126 -18.63 -1.12 9.89
C THR A 126 -17.31 -1.88 9.76
N ILE A 127 -17.35 -3.22 9.76
CA ILE A 127 -16.12 -4.04 9.61
C ILE A 127 -15.44 -3.80 8.27
N ALA A 128 -16.19 -3.61 7.17
CA ALA A 128 -15.61 -3.27 5.88
C ALA A 128 -14.85 -1.93 5.90
N LEU A 129 -15.36 -0.91 6.60
CA LEU A 129 -14.64 0.35 6.81
C LEU A 129 -13.34 0.16 7.60
N HIS A 130 -13.40 -0.65 8.66
CA HIS A 130 -12.19 -0.96 9.45
C HIS A 130 -11.18 -1.78 8.63
N GLY A 131 -11.64 -2.70 7.78
CA GLY A 131 -10.79 -3.40 6.81
C GLY A 131 -10.10 -2.45 5.82
N ALA A 132 -10.81 -1.42 5.35
CA ALA A 132 -10.20 -0.37 4.52
C ALA A 132 -9.11 0.40 5.28
N LEU A 133 -9.30 0.71 6.56
CA LEU A 133 -8.28 1.36 7.40
C LEU A 133 -7.07 0.45 7.65
N VAL A 134 -7.28 -0.86 7.78
CA VAL A 134 -6.16 -1.84 7.86
C VAL A 134 -5.35 -1.83 6.57
N LEU A 135 -5.99 -1.75 5.39
CA LEU A 135 -5.28 -1.61 4.11
C LEU A 135 -4.47 -0.30 4.06
N VAL A 136 -5.01 0.82 4.57
CA VAL A 136 -4.28 2.09 4.68
C VAL A 136 -3.05 1.96 5.58
N LEU A 137 -3.18 1.32 6.75
CA LEU A 137 -2.04 1.08 7.64
C LEU A 137 -0.98 0.20 6.99
N PHE A 138 -1.39 -0.88 6.36
CA PHE A 138 -0.48 -1.78 5.65
C PHE A 138 0.27 -1.06 4.54
N SER A 139 -0.43 -0.24 3.76
CA SER A 139 0.17 0.57 2.71
C SER A 139 1.19 1.58 3.24
N ALA A 140 0.85 2.30 4.31
CA ALA A 140 1.77 3.24 4.94
C ALA A 140 3.02 2.52 5.46
N PHE A 141 2.86 1.37 6.13
CA PHE A 141 3.99 0.56 6.59
C PHE A 141 4.89 0.11 5.42
N THR A 142 4.29 -0.37 4.32
CA THR A 142 5.04 -0.76 3.12
C THR A 142 5.78 0.43 2.52
N ALA A 143 5.15 1.61 2.44
CA ALA A 143 5.78 2.81 1.92
C ALA A 143 6.99 3.25 2.77
N PHE A 144 6.87 3.20 4.10
CA PHE A 144 8.00 3.50 5.01
C PHE A 144 9.12 2.48 4.89
N LEU A 145 8.78 1.19 4.79
CA LEU A 145 9.76 0.12 4.59
C LEU A 145 10.53 0.34 3.28
N VAL A 146 9.84 0.56 2.18
CA VAL A 146 10.45 0.83 0.87
C VAL A 146 11.33 2.07 0.92
N GLN A 147 10.87 3.15 1.56
CA GLN A 147 11.68 4.36 1.70
C GLN A 147 12.96 4.13 2.51
N SER A 148 12.88 3.33 3.59
CA SER A 148 14.06 2.95 4.38
C SER A 148 15.03 2.06 3.56
N MET A 149 14.52 1.15 2.75
CA MET A 149 15.34 0.34 1.85
C MET A 149 16.03 1.19 0.79
N LEU A 150 15.33 2.15 0.18
CA LEU A 150 15.92 3.07 -0.80
C LEU A 150 17.04 3.92 -0.17
N SER A 151 16.85 4.43 1.05
CA SER A 151 17.88 5.25 1.72
C SER A 151 19.17 4.45 2.02
N VAL A 152 19.06 3.15 2.27
CA VAL A 152 20.23 2.26 2.48
C VAL A 152 20.96 2.00 1.14
N LEU A 153 20.20 1.78 0.05
CA LEU A 153 20.80 1.64 -1.28
C LEU A 153 21.51 2.91 -1.74
N GLU A 154 20.93 4.08 -1.48
CA GLU A 154 21.55 5.38 -1.78
C GLU A 154 22.84 5.60 -0.98
N ALA A 155 22.95 5.05 0.22
CA ALA A 155 24.17 5.07 1.03
C ALA A 155 25.30 4.17 0.50
N GLY A 156 25.05 3.39 -0.55
CA GLY A 156 26.04 2.55 -1.23
C GLY A 156 26.23 1.17 -0.60
N ASP A 157 25.32 0.74 0.25
CA ASP A 157 25.33 -0.57 0.90
C ASP A 157 24.30 -1.51 0.24
N ASP A 158 24.71 -2.15 -0.87
CA ASP A 158 23.84 -2.91 -1.76
C ASP A 158 23.86 -4.44 -1.54
N GLY A 159 24.88 -4.97 -0.84
CA GLY A 159 25.14 -6.41 -0.83
C GLY A 159 24.11 -7.29 -0.11
N GLY A 160 23.54 -6.84 1.00
CA GLY A 160 22.57 -7.64 1.80
C GLY A 160 21.12 -7.34 1.45
N LEU A 161 20.81 -6.10 1.17
CA LEU A 161 19.45 -5.64 0.92
C LEU A 161 18.91 -6.16 -0.42
N GLN A 162 19.74 -6.20 -1.47
CA GLN A 162 19.34 -6.74 -2.76
C GLN A 162 18.95 -8.22 -2.66
N THR A 163 19.68 -9.02 -1.88
CA THR A 163 19.36 -10.42 -1.63
C THR A 163 18.02 -10.57 -0.90
N LEU A 164 17.75 -9.73 0.11
CA LEU A 164 16.46 -9.76 0.83
C LEU A 164 15.28 -9.41 -0.08
N ILE A 165 15.46 -8.48 -1.02
CA ILE A 165 14.43 -8.11 -1.99
C ILE A 165 14.18 -9.24 -2.98
N GLU A 166 15.25 -9.84 -3.51
CA GLU A 166 15.16 -10.94 -4.48
C GLU A 166 14.48 -12.18 -3.86
N ASP A 167 14.79 -12.50 -2.61
CA ASP A 167 14.14 -13.60 -1.87
C ASP A 167 12.69 -13.30 -1.49
N GLY A 168 12.37 -12.03 -1.22
CA GLY A 168 11.03 -11.59 -0.82
C GLY A 168 10.02 -11.49 -1.98
N THR A 169 10.49 -11.21 -3.20
CA THR A 169 9.63 -10.94 -4.35
C THR A 169 9.63 -12.12 -5.33
N THR A 170 8.71 -13.04 -5.14
CA THR A 170 8.60 -14.25 -5.96
C THR A 170 7.28 -14.35 -6.72
N VAL A 171 7.28 -15.09 -7.82
CA VAL A 171 6.06 -15.45 -8.57
C VAL A 171 5.02 -16.08 -7.65
N GLY A 172 5.44 -17.03 -6.80
CA GLY A 172 4.54 -17.68 -5.84
C GLY A 172 4.00 -16.73 -4.78
N GLY A 173 4.83 -15.81 -4.29
CA GLY A 173 4.45 -14.77 -3.33
C GLY A 173 3.38 -13.84 -3.88
N LEU A 174 3.53 -13.36 -5.11
CA LEU A 174 2.55 -12.50 -5.76
C LEU A 174 1.22 -13.24 -5.97
N TRP A 175 1.23 -14.46 -6.48
CA TRP A 175 0.00 -15.26 -6.60
C TRP A 175 -0.67 -15.50 -5.26
N ALA A 176 0.10 -15.83 -4.23
CA ALA A 176 -0.42 -16.04 -2.88
C ALA A 176 -1.12 -14.78 -2.33
N GLN A 177 -0.52 -13.60 -2.50
CA GLN A 177 -1.11 -12.32 -2.10
C GLN A 177 -2.43 -12.06 -2.85
N GLN A 178 -2.44 -12.22 -4.17
CA GLN A 178 -3.60 -11.91 -4.99
C GLN A 178 -4.75 -12.92 -4.78
N LEU A 179 -4.45 -14.18 -4.58
CA LEU A 179 -5.44 -15.19 -4.16
C LEU A 179 -5.98 -14.91 -2.75
N GLY A 180 -5.15 -14.36 -1.86
CA GLY A 180 -5.59 -13.83 -0.57
C GLY A 180 -6.64 -12.72 -0.73
N PHE A 181 -6.46 -11.79 -1.68
CA PHE A 181 -7.46 -10.75 -1.99
C PHE A 181 -8.76 -11.35 -2.56
N VAL A 182 -8.66 -12.37 -3.41
CA VAL A 182 -9.84 -13.12 -3.89
C VAL A 182 -10.59 -13.75 -2.72
N ALA A 183 -9.90 -14.47 -1.85
CA ALA A 183 -10.49 -15.10 -0.67
C ALA A 183 -11.17 -14.06 0.24
N LEU A 184 -10.48 -12.96 0.53
CA LEU A 184 -11.03 -11.85 1.31
C LEU A 184 -12.28 -11.25 0.67
N ALA A 185 -12.30 -11.07 -0.64
CA ALA A 185 -13.46 -10.55 -1.36
C ALA A 185 -14.66 -11.49 -1.25
N PHE A 186 -14.45 -12.81 -1.42
CA PHE A 186 -15.51 -13.80 -1.30
C PHE A 186 -16.07 -13.89 0.14
N LEU A 187 -15.20 -13.92 1.15
CA LEU A 187 -15.60 -13.88 2.55
C LEU A 187 -16.28 -12.55 2.89
N GLY A 188 -15.75 -11.45 2.40
CA GLY A 188 -16.28 -10.10 2.60
C GLY A 188 -17.69 -9.90 2.04
N VAL A 189 -18.03 -10.55 0.92
CA VAL A 189 -19.40 -10.55 0.43
C VAL A 189 -20.29 -11.59 1.08
N GLY A 190 -19.76 -12.40 2.02
CA GLY A 190 -20.52 -13.34 2.85
C GLY A 190 -20.65 -14.74 2.26
N LEU A 191 -19.66 -15.20 1.47
CA LEU A 191 -19.59 -16.60 1.04
C LEU A 191 -19.70 -17.53 2.25
N PHE A 192 -20.51 -18.56 2.16
CA PHE A 192 -20.87 -19.56 3.17
C PHE A 192 -21.70 -19.02 4.36
N PHE A 193 -21.58 -17.74 4.74
CA PHE A 193 -22.29 -17.16 5.87
C PHE A 193 -23.63 -16.54 5.49
N ALA A 194 -23.68 -15.85 4.37
CA ALA A 194 -24.85 -15.10 3.91
C ALA A 194 -25.23 -15.42 2.46
N ARG A 195 -24.34 -16.07 1.72
CA ARG A 195 -24.50 -16.37 0.29
C ARG A 195 -23.97 -17.74 -0.06
N THR A 196 -24.64 -18.38 -0.98
CA THR A 196 -24.12 -19.54 -1.70
C THR A 196 -22.96 -19.11 -2.66
N PRO A 197 -22.12 -20.02 -3.14
CA PRO A 197 -21.05 -19.69 -4.09
C PRO A 197 -21.55 -18.94 -5.34
N VAL A 198 -22.68 -19.35 -5.90
CA VAL A 198 -23.28 -18.71 -7.09
C VAL A 198 -23.73 -17.27 -6.79
N GLU A 199 -24.36 -17.06 -5.63
CA GLU A 199 -24.79 -15.73 -5.21
C GLU A 199 -23.60 -14.82 -4.89
N ALA A 200 -22.52 -15.36 -4.30
CA ALA A 200 -21.28 -14.62 -4.07
C ALA A 200 -20.62 -14.20 -5.40
N MET A 201 -20.48 -15.13 -6.36
CA MET A 201 -19.97 -14.80 -7.70
C MET A 201 -20.84 -13.75 -8.42
N ARG A 202 -22.16 -13.87 -8.31
CA ARG A 202 -23.09 -12.88 -8.87
C ARG A 202 -22.91 -11.51 -8.20
N ARG A 203 -22.75 -11.49 -6.88
CA ARG A 203 -22.52 -10.26 -6.09
C ARG A 203 -21.18 -9.61 -6.46
N LEU A 204 -20.13 -10.39 -6.69
CA LEU A 204 -18.83 -9.91 -7.16
C LEU A 204 -18.85 -9.44 -8.61
N GLY A 205 -19.88 -9.78 -9.40
CA GLY A 205 -20.02 -9.41 -10.80
C GLY A 205 -19.30 -10.35 -11.77
N TRP A 206 -19.05 -11.59 -11.36
CA TRP A 206 -18.38 -12.62 -12.17
C TRP A 206 -19.30 -13.37 -13.13
N THR A 207 -20.62 -13.25 -12.97
CA THR A 207 -21.60 -14.01 -13.76
C THR A 207 -22.21 -13.21 -14.91
N ARG A 208 -21.82 -11.96 -15.11
CA ARG A 208 -22.31 -11.11 -16.20
C ARG A 208 -21.50 -11.31 -17.47
N ALA A 209 -22.14 -11.14 -18.63
CA ALA A 209 -21.48 -11.26 -19.92
C ALA A 209 -20.34 -10.25 -20.08
N PHE A 210 -19.25 -10.70 -20.68
CA PHE A 210 -18.08 -9.87 -20.98
C PHE A 210 -18.42 -8.79 -22.01
N SER A 211 -17.88 -7.59 -21.83
CA SER A 211 -18.12 -6.46 -22.71
C SER A 211 -16.86 -6.03 -23.46
N TRP A 212 -16.73 -6.44 -24.70
CA TRP A 212 -15.59 -6.10 -25.56
C TRP A 212 -15.40 -4.60 -25.75
N ARG A 213 -16.49 -3.84 -25.85
CA ARG A 213 -16.42 -2.37 -26.03
C ARG A 213 -15.77 -1.70 -24.83
N TRP A 214 -16.20 -2.06 -23.62
CA TRP A 214 -15.63 -1.51 -22.38
C TRP A 214 -14.23 -2.03 -22.12
N TYR A 215 -13.94 -3.28 -22.48
CA TYR A 215 -12.59 -3.85 -22.40
C TYR A 215 -11.61 -3.09 -23.29
N LEU A 216 -11.89 -2.97 -24.59
CA LEU A 216 -11.00 -2.28 -25.53
C LEU A 216 -10.85 -0.80 -25.18
N GLY A 217 -11.95 -0.13 -24.79
CA GLY A 217 -11.91 1.27 -24.36
C GLY A 217 -11.04 1.47 -23.10
N ALA A 218 -11.12 0.56 -22.12
CA ALA A 218 -10.31 0.64 -20.91
C ALA A 218 -8.83 0.40 -21.17
N VAL A 219 -8.48 -0.64 -21.97
CA VAL A 219 -7.08 -0.91 -22.34
C VAL A 219 -6.50 0.27 -23.11
N ALA A 220 -7.20 0.77 -24.13
CA ALA A 220 -6.75 1.92 -24.90
C ALA A 220 -6.58 3.18 -24.05
N SER A 221 -7.54 3.45 -23.15
CA SER A 221 -7.46 4.61 -22.24
C SER A 221 -6.32 4.45 -21.23
N GLY A 222 -6.11 3.25 -20.67
CA GLY A 222 -5.03 2.96 -19.74
C GLY A 222 -3.65 3.12 -20.38
N VAL A 223 -3.46 2.51 -21.55
CA VAL A 223 -2.19 2.63 -22.30
C VAL A 223 -1.97 4.08 -22.75
N GLY A 224 -3.00 4.75 -23.27
CA GLY A 224 -2.92 6.15 -23.68
C GLY A 224 -2.56 7.07 -22.50
N MET A 225 -3.10 6.81 -21.31
CA MET A 225 -2.75 7.54 -20.08
C MET A 225 -1.28 7.29 -19.69
N ALA A 226 -0.81 6.05 -19.74
CA ALA A 226 0.57 5.72 -19.43
C ALA A 226 1.55 6.42 -20.38
N LEU A 227 1.27 6.41 -21.69
CA LEU A 227 2.08 7.11 -22.69
C LEU A 227 2.06 8.64 -22.46
N LEU A 228 0.91 9.21 -22.13
CA LEU A 228 0.80 10.63 -21.79
C LEU A 228 1.65 10.98 -20.57
N VAL A 229 1.53 10.20 -19.50
CA VAL A 229 2.31 10.38 -18.27
C VAL A 229 3.80 10.25 -18.56
N GLN A 230 4.21 9.29 -19.38
CA GLN A 230 5.62 9.13 -19.80
C GLN A 230 6.14 10.38 -20.55
N VAL A 231 5.34 10.94 -21.47
CA VAL A 231 5.70 12.17 -22.18
C VAL A 231 5.82 13.36 -21.22
N VAL A 232 4.89 13.50 -20.27
CA VAL A 232 4.90 14.55 -19.24
C VAL A 232 6.15 14.41 -18.37
N TRP A 233 6.44 13.19 -17.92
CA TRP A 233 7.61 12.91 -17.10
C TRP A 233 8.91 13.29 -17.81
N ASN A 234 9.13 12.76 -19.02
CA ASN A 234 10.34 13.01 -19.78
C ASN A 234 10.55 14.50 -20.10
N ARG A 235 9.48 15.28 -20.20
CA ARG A 235 9.56 16.70 -20.56
C ARG A 235 9.63 17.65 -19.37
N LEU A 236 8.94 17.32 -18.26
CA LEU A 236 8.74 18.26 -17.16
C LEU A 236 9.42 17.83 -15.85
N LEU A 237 9.66 16.54 -15.64
CA LEU A 237 10.13 15.99 -14.37
C LEU A 237 11.11 14.81 -14.59
N PRO A 238 12.15 14.95 -15.45
CA PRO A 238 13.04 13.83 -15.80
C PRO A 238 13.73 13.20 -14.56
N ASP A 239 14.13 14.02 -13.60
CA ASP A 239 14.88 13.58 -12.42
C ASP A 239 14.03 12.72 -11.46
N SER A 240 12.71 12.97 -11.40
CA SER A 240 11.81 12.19 -10.53
C SER A 240 11.47 10.80 -11.12
N GLN A 241 11.72 10.57 -12.39
CA GLN A 241 11.44 9.31 -13.07
C GLN A 241 12.42 8.22 -12.64
N ALA A 242 13.70 8.55 -12.52
CA ALA A 242 14.75 7.57 -12.20
C ALA A 242 14.47 6.80 -10.88
N GLY A 243 14.03 7.50 -9.84
CA GLY A 243 13.67 6.86 -8.56
C GLY A 243 12.47 5.91 -8.67
N ILE A 244 11.48 6.25 -9.50
CA ILE A 244 10.31 5.36 -9.73
C ILE A 244 10.69 4.14 -10.55
N GLU A 245 11.58 4.29 -11.54
CA GLU A 245 12.10 3.18 -12.34
C GLU A 245 12.91 2.23 -11.47
N GLN A 246 13.83 2.73 -10.66
CA GLN A 246 14.62 1.95 -9.71
C GLN A 246 13.72 1.19 -8.72
N LEU A 247 12.72 1.86 -8.15
CA LEU A 247 11.75 1.22 -7.27
C LEU A 247 10.98 0.11 -7.98
N SER A 248 10.52 0.35 -9.21
CA SER A 248 9.79 -0.63 -10.00
C SER A 248 10.67 -1.84 -10.35
N GLU A 249 11.94 -1.62 -10.68
CA GLU A 249 12.89 -2.69 -10.93
C GLU A 249 13.17 -3.50 -9.66
N MET A 250 13.34 -2.84 -8.52
CA MET A 250 13.50 -3.49 -7.22
C MET A 250 12.30 -4.37 -6.88
N MET A 251 11.07 -3.88 -7.07
CA MET A 251 9.85 -4.60 -6.70
C MET A 251 9.47 -5.71 -7.70
N PHE A 252 9.68 -5.52 -8.99
CA PHE A 252 9.20 -6.43 -10.03
C PHE A 252 10.31 -7.09 -10.84
N GLY A 253 11.54 -6.58 -10.77
CA GLY A 253 12.69 -7.12 -11.49
C GLY A 253 12.89 -8.63 -11.26
N PRO A 254 12.87 -9.16 -10.03
CA PRO A 254 12.99 -10.61 -9.79
C PRO A 254 11.90 -11.42 -10.49
N ILE A 255 10.68 -10.91 -10.59
CA ILE A 255 9.59 -11.57 -11.31
C ILE A 255 9.79 -11.43 -12.83
N VAL A 256 10.17 -10.24 -13.31
CA VAL A 256 10.44 -9.98 -14.75
C VAL A 256 11.57 -10.85 -15.28
N LYS A 257 12.61 -11.11 -14.49
CA LYS A 257 13.70 -12.03 -14.81
C LYS A 257 13.23 -13.47 -15.12
N THR A 258 12.04 -13.88 -14.68
CA THR A 258 11.44 -15.17 -15.04
C THR A 258 10.77 -15.17 -16.44
N GLY A 259 10.92 -14.09 -17.19
CA GLY A 259 10.45 -13.97 -18.58
C GLY A 259 8.93 -13.98 -18.72
N LEU A 260 8.41 -14.77 -19.66
CA LEU A 260 6.98 -14.85 -19.93
C LEU A 260 6.14 -15.25 -18.71
N VAL A 261 6.65 -16.13 -17.86
CA VAL A 261 5.95 -16.54 -16.62
C VAL A 261 5.77 -15.34 -15.70
N GLY A 262 6.80 -14.52 -15.54
CA GLY A 262 6.75 -13.29 -14.77
C GLY A 262 5.75 -12.28 -15.33
N ALA A 263 5.80 -12.03 -16.63
CA ALA A 263 4.89 -11.10 -17.28
C ALA A 263 3.41 -11.54 -17.13
N LEU A 264 3.13 -12.82 -17.35
CA LEU A 264 1.79 -13.40 -17.14
C LEU A 264 1.36 -13.29 -15.66
N THR A 265 2.29 -13.51 -14.73
CA THR A 265 2.02 -13.38 -13.29
C THR A 265 1.64 -11.96 -12.92
N ILE A 266 2.45 -10.96 -13.32
CA ILE A 266 2.18 -9.55 -13.03
C ILE A 266 0.82 -9.12 -13.61
N GLY A 267 0.50 -9.54 -14.83
CA GLY A 267 -0.79 -9.22 -15.47
C GLY A 267 -1.96 -9.92 -14.80
N LEU A 268 -1.95 -11.24 -14.81
CA LEU A 268 -3.12 -12.05 -14.45
C LEU A 268 -3.40 -12.03 -12.95
N ALA A 269 -2.36 -12.11 -12.11
CA ALA A 269 -2.54 -12.17 -10.66
C ALA A 269 -3.14 -10.87 -10.13
N ALA A 270 -2.58 -9.71 -10.51
CA ALA A 270 -3.09 -8.40 -10.10
C ALA A 270 -4.52 -8.16 -10.64
N GLY A 271 -4.76 -8.42 -11.93
CA GLY A 271 -6.09 -8.28 -12.51
C GLY A 271 -7.14 -9.14 -11.80
N LEU A 272 -6.81 -10.38 -11.43
CA LEU A 272 -7.70 -11.28 -10.71
C LEU A 272 -7.94 -10.80 -9.27
N GLY A 273 -6.88 -10.59 -8.48
CA GLY A 273 -6.99 -10.33 -7.06
C GLY A 273 -7.54 -8.95 -6.76
N GLU A 274 -6.93 -7.93 -7.32
CA GLU A 274 -7.28 -6.53 -7.04
C GLU A 274 -8.66 -6.17 -7.55
N GLU A 275 -9.02 -6.56 -8.78
CA GLU A 275 -10.34 -6.24 -9.29
C GLU A 275 -11.47 -7.00 -8.57
N THR A 276 -11.20 -8.24 -8.11
CA THR A 276 -12.17 -8.97 -7.28
C THR A 276 -12.42 -8.24 -5.96
N LEU A 277 -11.38 -7.80 -5.28
CA LEU A 277 -11.50 -7.10 -4.01
C LEU A 277 -12.08 -5.69 -4.20
N PHE A 278 -11.42 -4.86 -5.01
CA PHE A 278 -11.80 -3.45 -5.11
C PHE A 278 -13.08 -3.25 -5.93
N ARG A 279 -13.19 -3.84 -7.11
CA ARG A 279 -14.35 -3.63 -8.00
C ARG A 279 -15.49 -4.58 -7.68
N GLY A 280 -15.18 -5.83 -7.32
CA GLY A 280 -16.17 -6.84 -6.96
C GLY A 280 -16.80 -6.61 -5.58
N ALA A 281 -15.99 -6.55 -4.54
CA ALA A 281 -16.46 -6.49 -3.16
C ALA A 281 -16.69 -5.06 -2.66
N MET A 282 -15.70 -4.16 -2.81
CA MET A 282 -15.67 -2.85 -2.16
C MET A 282 -16.47 -1.78 -2.92
N GLN A 283 -16.25 -1.60 -4.22
CA GLN A 283 -16.87 -0.52 -5.00
C GLN A 283 -18.40 -0.45 -4.91
N PRO A 284 -19.16 -1.55 -4.89
CA PRO A 284 -20.60 -1.48 -4.71
C PRO A 284 -21.07 -0.95 -3.33
N ARG A 285 -20.14 -0.82 -2.35
CA ARG A 285 -20.42 -0.30 -1.01
C ARG A 285 -19.81 1.07 -0.77
N PHE A 286 -18.64 1.32 -1.33
CA PHE A 286 -17.91 2.55 -1.09
C PHE A 286 -18.03 3.55 -2.26
N GLY A 287 -18.62 3.14 -3.38
CA GLY A 287 -18.67 3.94 -4.59
C GLY A 287 -17.33 3.96 -5.34
N ILE A 288 -17.37 4.51 -6.55
CA ILE A 288 -16.21 4.50 -7.46
C ILE A 288 -15.06 5.38 -6.95
N VAL A 289 -15.37 6.60 -6.49
CA VAL A 289 -14.36 7.59 -6.09
C VAL A 289 -13.58 7.09 -4.87
N PHE A 290 -14.30 6.74 -3.79
CA PHE A 290 -13.66 6.29 -2.57
C PHE A 290 -12.84 5.01 -2.78
N THR A 291 -13.36 4.05 -3.55
CA THR A 291 -12.64 2.80 -3.85
C THR A 291 -11.41 3.05 -4.71
N SER A 292 -11.47 3.99 -5.67
CA SER A 292 -10.31 4.36 -6.49
C SER A 292 -9.25 5.12 -5.70
N MET A 293 -9.66 5.99 -4.78
CA MET A 293 -8.73 6.65 -3.84
C MET A 293 -8.05 5.62 -2.93
N LEU A 294 -8.80 4.67 -2.38
CA LEU A 294 -8.22 3.60 -1.56
C LEU A 294 -7.27 2.71 -2.37
N PHE A 295 -7.61 2.42 -3.63
CA PHE A 295 -6.72 1.72 -4.54
C PHE A 295 -5.41 2.47 -4.78
N ALA A 296 -5.45 3.78 -4.98
CA ALA A 296 -4.25 4.60 -5.09
C ALA A 296 -3.45 4.63 -3.77
N VAL A 297 -4.12 4.73 -2.63
CA VAL A 297 -3.47 4.73 -1.31
C VAL A 297 -2.69 3.45 -1.05
N ILE A 298 -3.14 2.28 -1.48
CA ILE A 298 -2.35 1.05 -1.31
C ILE A 298 -1.12 0.97 -2.22
N HIS A 299 -0.90 1.97 -3.08
CA HIS A 299 0.26 2.12 -3.94
C HIS A 299 1.15 3.30 -3.52
N THR A 300 1.05 3.76 -2.27
CA THR A 300 1.83 4.91 -1.74
C THR A 300 3.34 4.64 -1.63
N GLN A 301 3.80 3.41 -1.87
CA GLN A 301 5.22 3.12 -2.07
C GLN A 301 5.86 3.98 -3.19
N TYR A 302 5.07 4.40 -4.18
CA TYR A 302 5.51 5.33 -5.22
C TYR A 302 5.55 6.81 -4.77
N GLY A 303 5.27 7.10 -3.51
CA GLY A 303 5.20 8.45 -2.97
C GLY A 303 4.10 9.30 -3.60
N VAL A 304 4.15 10.62 -3.34
CA VAL A 304 3.26 11.60 -4.01
C VAL A 304 3.89 11.97 -5.34
N SER A 305 3.63 11.19 -6.36
CA SER A 305 4.25 11.27 -7.69
C SER A 305 3.22 11.23 -8.82
N LEU A 306 3.66 11.45 -10.04
CA LEU A 306 2.82 11.24 -11.24
C LEU A 306 2.36 9.79 -11.38
N ALA A 307 3.16 8.81 -10.90
CA ALA A 307 2.75 7.41 -10.86
C ALA A 307 1.49 7.21 -10.01
N LEU A 308 1.41 7.84 -8.83
CA LEU A 308 0.23 7.76 -7.97
C LEU A 308 -1.00 8.40 -8.64
N VAL A 309 -0.83 9.53 -9.34
CA VAL A 309 -1.90 10.18 -10.12
C VAL A 309 -2.36 9.26 -11.25
N GLN A 310 -1.44 8.62 -11.97
CA GLN A 310 -1.73 7.66 -13.02
C GLN A 310 -2.51 6.46 -12.47
N ILE A 311 -2.08 5.89 -11.34
CA ILE A 311 -2.76 4.78 -10.67
C ILE A 311 -4.19 5.17 -10.29
N LEU A 312 -4.40 6.37 -9.75
CA LEU A 312 -5.74 6.87 -9.43
C LEU A 312 -6.62 7.00 -10.69
N ALA A 313 -6.07 7.55 -11.78
CA ALA A 313 -6.79 7.69 -13.04
C ALA A 313 -7.19 6.32 -13.63
N ILE A 314 -6.26 5.36 -13.64
CA ILE A 314 -6.52 3.99 -14.09
C ILE A 314 -7.55 3.30 -13.18
N ALA A 315 -7.46 3.53 -11.87
CA ALA A 315 -8.43 3.01 -10.92
C ALA A 315 -9.85 3.55 -11.19
N LEU A 316 -10.00 4.80 -11.56
CA LEU A 316 -11.28 5.39 -11.98
C LEU A 316 -11.78 4.77 -13.29
N ILE A 317 -10.90 4.55 -14.27
CA ILE A 317 -11.24 3.89 -15.55
C ILE A 317 -11.80 2.49 -15.28
N PHE A 318 -11.08 1.64 -14.53
CA PHE A 318 -11.54 0.28 -14.23
C PHE A 318 -12.80 0.28 -13.36
N GLY A 319 -12.91 1.26 -12.44
CA GLY A 319 -14.13 1.48 -11.67
C GLY A 319 -15.35 1.82 -12.55
N LEU A 320 -15.16 2.61 -13.60
CA LEU A 320 -16.20 2.91 -14.59
C LEU A 320 -16.56 1.68 -15.42
N VAL A 321 -15.56 0.89 -15.83
CA VAL A 321 -15.80 -0.40 -16.52
C VAL A 321 -16.64 -1.33 -15.67
N ARG A 322 -16.32 -1.44 -14.37
CA ARG A 322 -17.14 -2.23 -13.44
C ARG A 322 -18.58 -1.75 -13.37
N GLN A 323 -18.79 -0.43 -13.39
CA GLN A 323 -20.10 0.18 -13.28
C GLN A 323 -20.95 -0.01 -14.55
N ARG A 324 -20.33 0.11 -15.72
CA ARG A 324 -20.97 0.06 -17.05
C ARG A 324 -21.02 -1.34 -17.68
N ALA A 325 -20.14 -2.22 -17.27
CA ALA A 325 -20.07 -3.61 -17.69
C ALA A 325 -20.11 -4.56 -16.47
N ASN A 326 -18.96 -5.03 -16.02
CA ASN A 326 -18.85 -5.96 -14.88
C ASN A 326 -17.39 -6.09 -14.40
N THR A 327 -17.19 -6.84 -13.31
CA THR A 327 -15.87 -7.09 -12.74
C THR A 327 -14.97 -7.91 -13.68
N LEU A 328 -15.50 -8.91 -14.39
CA LEU A 328 -14.69 -9.72 -15.32
C LEU A 328 -14.09 -8.88 -16.46
N THR A 329 -14.86 -7.92 -16.97
CA THR A 329 -14.36 -6.99 -17.99
C THR A 329 -13.26 -6.08 -17.43
N ALA A 330 -13.41 -5.60 -16.18
CA ALA A 330 -12.38 -4.82 -15.52
C ALA A 330 -11.11 -5.66 -15.23
N MET A 331 -11.26 -6.89 -14.76
CA MET A 331 -10.16 -7.84 -14.55
C MET A 331 -9.33 -8.07 -15.83
N ALA A 332 -10.02 -8.37 -16.94
CA ALA A 332 -9.34 -8.59 -18.20
C ALA A 332 -8.63 -7.34 -18.69
N ALA A 333 -9.25 -6.16 -18.55
CA ALA A 333 -8.63 -4.90 -18.94
C ALA A 333 -7.39 -4.58 -18.10
N HIS A 334 -7.46 -4.76 -16.78
CA HIS A 334 -6.33 -4.58 -15.87
C HIS A 334 -5.22 -5.60 -16.14
N ALA A 335 -5.57 -6.87 -16.27
CA ALA A 335 -4.60 -7.92 -16.61
C ALA A 335 -3.86 -7.62 -17.92
N THR A 336 -4.58 -7.20 -18.96
CA THR A 336 -3.99 -6.85 -20.27
C THR A 336 -3.11 -5.60 -20.15
N TYR A 337 -3.56 -4.58 -19.42
CA TYR A 337 -2.78 -3.37 -19.17
C TYR A 337 -1.43 -3.72 -18.54
N ASN A 338 -1.42 -4.44 -17.43
CA ASN A 338 -0.19 -4.84 -16.74
C ASN A 338 0.67 -5.78 -17.61
N LEU A 339 0.05 -6.71 -18.35
CA LEU A 339 0.76 -7.64 -19.22
C LEU A 339 1.52 -6.90 -20.33
N ILE A 340 0.92 -5.86 -20.92
CA ILE A 340 1.59 -5.05 -21.96
C ILE A 340 2.89 -4.46 -21.42
N PHE A 341 2.87 -3.84 -20.24
CA PHE A 341 4.06 -3.23 -19.64
C PHE A 341 5.05 -4.27 -19.13
N ALA A 342 4.57 -5.37 -18.55
CA ALA A 342 5.44 -6.46 -18.10
C ALA A 342 6.16 -7.15 -19.27
N LEU A 343 5.48 -7.36 -20.41
CA LEU A 343 6.11 -7.89 -21.62
C LEU A 343 7.12 -6.89 -22.21
N ALA A 344 6.80 -5.60 -22.20
CA ALA A 344 7.74 -4.57 -22.63
C ALA A 344 9.01 -4.57 -21.76
N ALA A 345 8.88 -4.74 -20.45
CA ALA A 345 10.00 -4.86 -19.52
C ALA A 345 10.83 -6.14 -19.78
N VAL A 346 10.17 -7.30 -20.01
CA VAL A 346 10.86 -8.56 -20.34
C VAL A 346 11.64 -8.42 -21.66
N ILE A 347 11.02 -7.85 -22.70
CA ILE A 347 11.69 -7.63 -24.00
C ILE A 347 12.84 -6.64 -23.83
N GLY A 348 12.62 -5.54 -23.12
CA GLY A 348 13.64 -4.53 -22.83
C GLY A 348 14.84 -5.11 -22.11
N SER A 349 14.64 -5.94 -21.08
CA SER A 349 15.73 -6.57 -20.33
C SER A 349 16.59 -7.53 -21.15
N GLN A 350 16.10 -8.02 -22.28
CA GLN A 350 16.82 -8.92 -23.19
C GLN A 350 17.54 -8.17 -24.33
N THR A 351 17.35 -6.85 -24.44
CA THR A 351 18.02 -6.06 -25.48
C THR A 351 19.31 -5.44 -24.95
N PRO A 352 20.41 -5.41 -25.76
CA PRO A 352 21.68 -4.77 -25.36
C PRO A 352 21.54 -3.29 -25.00
N LEU A 353 20.49 -2.61 -25.49
CA LEU A 353 20.20 -1.21 -25.21
C LEU A 353 19.74 -0.97 -23.75
N TRP A 354 19.25 -2.01 -23.07
CA TRP A 354 18.82 -1.92 -21.69
C TRP A 354 19.95 -2.14 -20.68
N HIS A 355 21.03 -2.84 -21.09
CA HIS A 355 22.16 -3.18 -20.20
C HIS A 355 23.26 -2.13 -20.11
N GLY A 356 23.07 -0.92 -20.57
CA GLY A 356 24.21 -0.01 -20.72
C GLY A 356 23.95 1.48 -20.56
N GLY A 357 22.88 1.89 -19.95
CA GLY A 357 22.90 3.24 -19.40
C GLY A 357 23.89 3.25 -18.23
N PRO A 358 24.92 4.14 -18.19
CA PRO A 358 25.67 4.33 -16.97
C PRO A 358 24.63 4.61 -15.88
N VAL A 359 24.78 3.96 -14.71
CA VAL A 359 24.14 4.46 -13.47
C VAL A 359 24.46 5.95 -13.48
N VAL A 360 23.46 6.78 -13.81
CA VAL A 360 23.69 8.23 -13.81
C VAL A 360 24.01 8.52 -12.36
N PRO A 361 25.25 8.97 -12.05
CA PRO A 361 25.57 9.28 -10.67
C PRO A 361 24.54 10.30 -10.22
N ILE A 362 23.89 10.05 -9.09
CA ILE A 362 22.98 11.02 -8.48
C ILE A 362 23.75 12.34 -8.44
N PRO A 363 23.22 13.42 -9.05
CA PRO A 363 23.89 14.70 -9.06
C PRO A 363 24.34 15.06 -7.64
N GLU A 364 25.57 15.54 -7.46
CA GLU A 364 26.13 15.80 -6.12
C GLU A 364 25.32 16.81 -5.29
N ASP A 365 24.55 17.64 -5.94
CA ASP A 365 23.58 18.57 -5.37
C ASP A 365 22.33 17.88 -4.77
N TRP A 366 22.08 16.61 -5.10
CA TRP A 366 21.03 15.76 -4.49
C TRP A 366 21.52 14.95 -3.29
N LYS A 367 22.84 14.80 -3.11
CA LYS A 367 23.38 14.32 -1.84
C LYS A 367 23.00 15.38 -0.82
N ALA A 368 22.03 15.05 0.07
CA ALA A 368 21.47 15.94 1.07
C ALA A 368 22.55 16.87 1.59
N THR A 369 22.40 18.16 1.34
CA THR A 369 23.27 19.16 1.97
C THR A 369 23.20 18.86 3.45
N PRO A 370 24.31 18.50 4.13
CA PRO A 370 24.26 18.28 5.55
C PRO A 370 23.65 19.54 6.11
N THR A 371 22.55 19.42 6.83
CA THR A 371 21.95 20.53 7.57
C THR A 371 23.11 21.10 8.36
N ALA A 372 23.58 22.28 7.99
CA ALA A 372 24.69 22.92 8.64
C ALA A 372 24.33 22.93 10.14
N VAL A 373 25.05 22.13 10.91
CA VAL A 373 25.05 22.26 12.36
C VAL A 373 25.47 23.71 12.56
N VAL A 374 24.52 24.54 12.94
CA VAL A 374 24.79 25.93 13.31
C VAL A 374 25.71 25.84 14.51
N SER A 375 27.01 25.98 14.24
CA SER A 375 28.00 26.16 15.33
C SER A 375 27.53 27.32 16.19
N PRO A 376 27.58 27.19 17.51
CA PRO A 376 27.29 28.33 18.39
C PRO A 376 28.16 29.51 17.95
N VAL A 377 27.53 30.64 17.75
CA VAL A 377 28.20 31.89 17.36
C VAL A 377 29.23 32.22 18.46
N ASP A 378 30.52 32.00 18.15
CA ASP A 378 31.63 32.55 18.95
C ASP A 378 31.57 34.06 18.80
N GLY A 379 31.14 34.75 19.84
CA GLY A 379 31.12 36.21 19.81
C GLY A 379 30.20 36.89 20.82
N ILE A 380 29.99 36.29 22.03
CA ILE A 380 29.42 37.04 23.13
C ILE A 380 30.58 37.43 24.05
N PRO A 381 30.92 38.73 24.18
CA PRO A 381 31.94 39.17 25.15
C PRO A 381 31.42 38.92 26.58
N PRO A 382 32.31 38.59 27.53
CA PRO A 382 31.91 38.28 28.90
C PRO A 382 31.28 39.51 29.54
N ALA A 383 30.15 39.29 30.20
CA ALA A 383 29.45 40.30 30.99
C ALA A 383 30.39 40.88 32.08
N MET A 384 30.54 42.20 32.10
CA MET A 384 31.25 42.93 33.13
C MET A 384 30.60 42.67 34.51
N THR A 385 31.38 42.15 35.44
CA THR A 385 31.03 42.10 36.87
C THR A 385 30.99 43.53 37.42
N PRO A 386 29.95 43.91 38.13
CA PRO A 386 29.96 45.22 38.81
C PRO A 386 30.92 45.18 39.99
N THR A 387 31.96 46.08 39.97
CA THR A 387 32.80 46.40 41.09
C THR A 387 31.99 47.14 42.16
N ALA A 388 31.99 46.60 43.37
CA ALA A 388 31.50 47.32 44.53
C ALA A 388 32.45 48.55 44.80
N ALA A 389 31.84 49.69 44.86
CA ALA A 389 32.52 50.90 45.34
C ALA A 389 32.33 51.06 46.89
N PRO A 390 33.21 51.80 47.53
CA PRO A 390 33.46 51.76 48.98
C PRO A 390 32.34 52.26 49.87
#